data_430d9575118d435dae9155f9cc6b0d47
#
_entry.id   430d9575118d435dae9155f9cc6b0d47
#
_cell.length_a   1.000
_cell.length_b   1.000
_cell.length_c   1.000
_cell.angle_alpha   90.00
_cell.angle_beta   90.00
_cell.angle_gamma   90.00
#
_symmetry.space_group_name_H-M   'P 1'
#
loop_
_entity.id
_entity.type
_entity.pdbx_description
1 polymer ?
#
loop_
_entity_poly.entity_id
_entity_poly.type
_entity_poly.pdbx_seq_one_letter_code
_entity_poly.pdbx_strand_id
1 'polypeptide(L)'
;MVLLAFVFFRSERKELLEIVPHIKDADVSWLIAGTGVTILYILLQSGMYASSFAAIGSSLKLADAIELFLKRNFLSIFLPAGGVSALAYMPSQFKKRGFNKTQVHQASGLYAFAGLFTVFLVGFPVIIL
;
A
#
# COMPACT_ATOMS: atom_id res chain seq x y z
N MET A 1 9.63 3.22 19.73
CA MET A 1 8.43 2.70 19.02
C MET A 1 7.16 2.85 19.85
N VAL A 2 7.10 2.29 21.08
CA VAL A 2 5.91 2.37 21.96
C VAL A 2 5.52 3.82 22.31
N LEU A 3 6.50 4.68 22.55
CA LEU A 3 6.28 6.09 22.92
C LEU A 3 5.70 6.92 21.75
N LEU A 4 6.15 6.66 20.53
CA LEU A 4 5.59 7.27 19.31
C LEU A 4 4.16 6.81 19.06
N ALA A 5 3.88 5.54 19.22
CA ALA A 5 2.52 5.01 19.11
C ALA A 5 1.61 5.62 20.18
N PHE A 6 2.09 5.76 21.42
CA PHE A 6 1.34 6.36 22.53
C PHE A 6 1.04 7.85 22.27
N VAL A 7 2.03 8.63 21.79
CA VAL A 7 1.86 10.04 21.45
C VAL A 7 0.89 10.18 20.27
N PHE A 8 1.00 9.34 19.24
CA PHE A 8 0.09 9.29 18.11
C PHE A 8 -1.35 9.01 18.57
N PHE A 9 -1.58 7.93 19.33
CA PHE A 9 -2.91 7.61 19.86
C PHE A 9 -3.48 8.70 20.76
N ARG A 10 -2.65 9.40 21.53
CA ARG A 10 -3.11 10.49 22.39
C ARG A 10 -3.44 11.76 21.61
N SER A 11 -2.71 12.04 20.54
CA SER A 11 -3.00 13.16 19.62
C SER A 11 -4.28 12.92 18.83
N GLU A 12 -4.42 11.72 18.28
CA GLU A 12 -5.56 11.33 17.44
C GLU A 12 -6.84 10.99 18.22
N ARG A 13 -6.75 10.88 19.55
CA ARG A 13 -7.90 10.50 20.38
C ARG A 13 -9.06 11.50 20.29
N LYS A 14 -8.75 12.79 20.13
CA LYS A 14 -9.79 13.81 19.95
C LYS A 14 -10.47 13.67 18.59
N GLU A 15 -9.72 13.47 17.53
CA GLU A 15 -10.25 13.25 16.19
C GLU A 15 -11.08 11.96 16.13
N LEU A 16 -10.63 10.89 16.79
CA LEU A 16 -11.41 9.65 16.89
C LEU A 16 -12.74 9.83 17.61
N LEU A 17 -12.79 10.67 18.65
CA LEU A 17 -14.04 10.96 19.37
C LEU A 17 -14.98 11.86 18.55
N GLU A 18 -14.44 12.72 17.70
CA GLU A 18 -15.23 13.55 16.78
C GLU A 18 -15.78 12.75 15.58
N ILE A 19 -15.11 11.65 15.20
CA ILE A 19 -15.56 10.77 14.12
C ILE A 19 -16.75 9.90 14.53
N VAL A 20 -16.85 9.50 15.82
CA VAL A 20 -17.92 8.61 16.32
C VAL A 20 -19.34 9.12 16.01
N PRO A 21 -19.70 10.39 16.25
CA PRO A 21 -21.02 10.89 15.87
C PRO A 21 -21.24 10.87 14.35
N HIS A 22 -20.23 11.21 13.56
CA HIS A 22 -20.34 11.21 12.09
C HIS A 22 -20.51 9.81 11.49
N ILE A 23 -19.98 8.77 12.16
CA ILE A 23 -20.20 7.37 11.75
C ILE A 23 -21.66 6.94 11.97
N LYS A 24 -22.31 7.45 13.02
CA LYS A 24 -23.71 7.13 13.30
C LYS A 24 -24.68 7.72 12.28
N ASP A 25 -24.32 8.87 11.72
CA ASP A 25 -25.10 9.57 10.70
C ASP A 25 -24.65 9.22 9.26
N ALA A 26 -23.60 8.36 9.13
CA ALA A 26 -23.11 7.96 7.82
C ALA A 26 -24.08 7.00 7.14
N ASP A 27 -24.39 7.29 5.89
CA ASP A 27 -25.16 6.39 5.04
C ASP A 27 -24.38 5.08 4.82
N VAL A 28 -24.95 3.98 5.26
CA VAL A 28 -24.38 2.63 5.18
C VAL A 28 -24.03 2.26 3.73
N SER A 29 -24.80 2.75 2.76
CA SER A 29 -24.52 2.52 1.33
C SER A 29 -23.16 3.06 0.90
N TRP A 30 -22.79 4.25 1.38
CA TRP A 30 -21.48 4.85 1.09
C TRP A 30 -20.34 4.12 1.79
N LEU A 31 -20.57 3.60 3.00
CA LEU A 31 -19.57 2.79 3.71
C LEU A 31 -19.30 1.47 2.98
N ILE A 32 -20.34 0.82 2.48
CA ILE A 32 -20.22 -0.41 1.67
C ILE A 32 -19.51 -0.11 0.36
N ALA A 33 -19.90 0.95 -0.34
CA ALA A 33 -19.24 1.37 -1.58
C ALA A 33 -17.75 1.68 -1.36
N GLY A 34 -17.41 2.45 -0.33
CA GLY A 34 -16.03 2.78 0.03
C GLY A 34 -15.20 1.54 0.37
N THR A 35 -15.79 0.61 1.12
CA THR A 35 -15.14 -0.68 1.43
C THR A 35 -14.88 -1.48 0.15
N GLY A 36 -15.86 -1.55 -0.76
CA GLY A 36 -15.72 -2.23 -2.05
C GLY A 36 -14.59 -1.63 -2.90
N VAL A 37 -14.54 -0.30 -2.99
CA VAL A 37 -13.47 0.42 -3.70
C VAL A 37 -12.10 0.15 -3.06
N THR A 38 -12.02 0.10 -1.73
CA THR A 38 -10.78 -0.20 -1.02
C THR A 38 -10.29 -1.62 -1.31
N ILE A 39 -11.18 -2.60 -1.30
CA ILE A 39 -10.85 -3.99 -1.65
C ILE A 39 -10.34 -4.05 -3.09
N LEU A 40 -11.05 -3.42 -4.03
CA LEU A 40 -10.63 -3.36 -5.42
C LEU A 40 -9.25 -2.71 -5.58
N TYR A 41 -9.00 -1.62 -4.87
CA TYR A 41 -7.69 -0.95 -4.84
C TYR A 41 -6.58 -1.91 -4.36
N ILE A 42 -6.80 -2.63 -3.25
CA ILE A 42 -5.83 -3.61 -2.74
C ILE A 42 -5.54 -4.71 -3.77
N LEU A 43 -6.57 -5.21 -4.44
CA LEU A 43 -6.42 -6.25 -5.47
C LEU A 43 -5.62 -5.75 -6.69
N LEU A 44 -5.92 -4.55 -7.18
CA LEU A 44 -5.21 -3.93 -8.30
C LEU A 44 -3.75 -3.67 -7.97
N GLN A 45 -3.46 -3.12 -6.80
CA GLN A 45 -2.10 -2.86 -6.35
C GLN A 45 -1.30 -4.16 -6.16
N SER A 46 -1.94 -5.18 -5.62
CA SER A 46 -1.33 -6.50 -5.47
C SER A 46 -1.09 -7.18 -6.83
N GLY A 47 -2.01 -7.02 -7.77
CA GLY A 47 -1.86 -7.47 -9.15
C GLY A 47 -0.68 -6.79 -9.84
N MET A 48 -0.48 -5.49 -9.60
CA MET A 48 0.68 -4.75 -10.11
C MET A 48 2.00 -5.27 -9.53
N TYR A 49 2.04 -5.65 -8.25
CA TYR A 49 3.20 -6.35 -7.66
C TYR A 49 3.44 -7.70 -8.32
N ALA A 50 2.41 -8.53 -8.46
CA ALA A 50 2.53 -9.84 -9.10
C ALA A 50 3.05 -9.73 -10.55
N SER A 51 2.56 -8.76 -11.32
CA SER A 51 3.01 -8.47 -12.68
C SER A 51 4.47 -7.99 -12.72
N SER A 52 4.89 -7.16 -11.75
CA SER A 52 6.28 -6.70 -11.65
C SER A 52 7.25 -7.85 -11.37
N PHE A 53 6.85 -8.82 -10.54
CA PHE A 53 7.63 -10.04 -10.33
C PHE A 53 7.66 -10.94 -11.57
N ALA A 54 6.55 -11.06 -12.29
CA ALA A 54 6.48 -11.82 -13.53
C ALA A 54 7.40 -11.22 -14.61
N ALA A 55 7.49 -9.90 -14.70
CA ALA A 55 8.36 -9.20 -15.65
C ALA A 55 9.86 -9.47 -15.46
N ILE A 56 10.29 -9.84 -14.25
CA ILE A 56 11.67 -10.24 -13.95
C ILE A 56 11.88 -11.76 -13.94
N GLY A 57 10.93 -12.51 -14.51
CA GLY A 57 11.01 -13.98 -14.60
C GLY A 57 10.73 -14.71 -13.28
N SER A 58 10.12 -14.04 -12.30
CA SER A 58 9.74 -14.61 -11.00
C SER A 58 8.23 -14.65 -10.86
N SER A 59 7.66 -15.75 -10.36
CA SER A 59 6.22 -15.84 -10.13
C SER A 59 5.88 -15.55 -8.67
N LEU A 60 5.02 -14.57 -8.42
CA LEU A 60 4.48 -14.25 -7.11
C LEU A 60 2.99 -14.56 -7.09
N LYS A 61 2.54 -15.40 -6.16
CA LYS A 61 1.12 -15.68 -5.99
C LYS A 61 0.40 -14.40 -5.53
N LEU A 62 -0.84 -14.20 -5.98
CA LEU A 62 -1.63 -13.01 -5.63
C LEU A 62 -1.77 -12.84 -4.10
N ALA A 63 -1.97 -13.93 -3.36
CA ALA A 63 -2.04 -13.88 -1.90
C ALA A 63 -0.77 -13.31 -1.25
N ASP A 64 0.41 -13.68 -1.77
CA ASP A 64 1.70 -13.16 -1.29
C ASP A 64 1.90 -11.71 -1.69
N ALA A 65 1.41 -11.32 -2.86
CA ALA A 65 1.42 -9.95 -3.33
C ALA A 65 0.52 -9.05 -2.45
N ILE A 66 -0.66 -9.53 -2.06
CA ILE A 66 -1.56 -8.83 -1.10
C ILE A 66 -0.85 -8.65 0.24
N GLU A 67 -0.24 -9.71 0.77
CA GLU A 67 0.51 -9.64 2.03
C GLU A 67 1.67 -8.63 1.96
N LEU A 68 2.43 -8.66 0.87
CA LEU A 68 3.53 -7.73 0.63
C LEU A 68 3.04 -6.29 0.55
N PHE A 69 1.98 -6.04 -0.21
CA PHE A 69 1.38 -4.72 -0.36
C PHE A 69 0.89 -4.18 0.99
N LEU A 70 0.11 -4.95 1.74
CA LEU A 70 -0.44 -4.52 3.02
C LEU A 70 0.66 -4.23 4.05
N LYS A 71 1.69 -5.10 4.14
CA LYS A 71 2.82 -4.89 5.05
C LYS A 71 3.62 -3.63 4.68
N ARG A 72 3.87 -3.41 3.40
CA ARG A 72 4.58 -2.22 2.94
C ARG A 72 3.77 -0.95 3.13
N ASN A 73 2.47 -1.00 2.84
CA ASN A 73 1.57 0.13 3.07
C ASN A 73 1.53 0.50 4.57
N PHE A 74 1.41 -0.49 5.44
CA PHE A 74 1.48 -0.28 6.90
C PHE A 74 2.83 0.33 7.32
N LEU A 75 3.95 -0.21 6.83
CA LEU A 75 5.27 0.29 7.15
C LEU A 75 5.51 1.72 6.63
N SER A 76 4.90 2.09 5.49
CA SER A 76 5.04 3.42 4.91
C SER A 76 4.54 4.53 5.82
N ILE A 77 3.60 4.24 6.71
CA ILE A 77 3.05 5.19 7.69
C ILE A 77 4.09 5.54 8.76
N PHE A 78 4.94 4.58 9.14
CA PHE A 78 5.88 4.72 10.26
C PHE A 78 7.32 5.03 9.86
N LEU A 79 7.66 4.82 8.57
CA LEU A 79 9.04 5.01 8.11
C LEU A 79 9.28 6.43 7.58
N PRO A 80 10.44 7.02 7.88
CA PRO A 80 10.88 8.24 7.21
C PRO A 80 10.93 8.02 5.69
N ALA A 81 10.51 9.03 4.91
CA ALA A 81 10.30 8.93 3.46
C ALA A 81 9.23 7.91 3.01
N GLY A 82 8.36 7.46 3.94
CA GLY A 82 7.12 6.76 3.64
C GLY A 82 7.28 5.57 2.68
N GLY A 83 6.58 5.62 1.55
CA GLY A 83 6.53 4.53 0.59
C GLY A 83 7.88 4.10 0.02
N VAL A 84 8.83 5.03 -0.18
CA VAL A 84 10.16 4.71 -0.72
C VAL A 84 10.93 3.80 0.25
N SER A 85 10.93 4.13 1.54
CA SER A 85 11.57 3.29 2.56
C SER A 85 10.88 1.94 2.71
N ALA A 86 9.55 1.89 2.56
CA ALA A 86 8.79 0.66 2.62
C ALA A 86 9.09 -0.30 1.44
N LEU A 87 9.47 0.22 0.27
CA LEU A 87 9.88 -0.59 -0.89
C LEU A 87 11.13 -1.43 -0.62
N ALA A 88 12.00 -0.99 0.29
CA ALA A 88 13.18 -1.75 0.71
C ALA A 88 12.84 -2.94 1.62
N TYR A 89 11.63 -2.97 2.19
CA TYR A 89 11.22 -4.04 3.07
C TYR A 89 11.05 -5.36 2.31
N MET A 90 11.73 -6.39 2.82
CA MET A 90 11.62 -7.76 2.33
C MET A 90 11.11 -8.67 3.46
N PRO A 91 9.90 -9.24 3.34
CA PRO A 91 9.40 -10.20 4.31
C PRO A 91 10.30 -11.43 4.42
N SER A 92 10.52 -11.93 5.64
CA SER A 92 11.34 -13.13 5.87
C SER A 92 10.84 -14.38 5.13
N GLN A 93 9.54 -14.44 4.87
CA GLN A 93 8.89 -15.51 4.10
C GLN A 93 9.36 -15.57 2.65
N PHE A 94 9.71 -14.41 2.04
CA PHE A 94 10.23 -14.36 0.67
C PHE A 94 11.59 -15.04 0.55
N LYS A 95 12.46 -14.88 1.58
CA LYS A 95 13.72 -15.64 1.67
C LYS A 95 13.49 -17.15 1.72
N LYS A 96 12.51 -17.60 2.52
CA LYS A 96 12.17 -19.02 2.64
C LYS A 96 11.63 -19.62 1.35
N ARG A 97 11.02 -18.80 0.49
CA ARG A 97 10.49 -19.18 -0.83
C ARG A 97 11.51 -19.05 -1.98
N GLY A 98 12.76 -18.74 -1.66
CA GLY A 98 13.85 -18.68 -2.64
C GLY A 98 13.97 -17.35 -3.39
N PHE A 99 13.23 -16.30 -2.98
CA PHE A 99 13.39 -14.96 -3.55
C PHE A 99 14.70 -14.33 -3.09
N ASN A 100 15.49 -13.83 -4.04
CA ASN A 100 16.69 -13.07 -3.76
C ASN A 100 16.32 -11.60 -3.46
N LYS A 101 17.11 -10.93 -2.62
CA LYS A 101 16.96 -9.49 -2.36
C LYS A 101 16.95 -8.65 -3.64
N THR A 102 17.83 -8.98 -4.59
CA THR A 102 17.94 -8.29 -5.87
C THR A 102 16.63 -8.38 -6.67
N GLN A 103 16.02 -9.56 -6.75
CA GLN A 103 14.73 -9.75 -7.44
C GLN A 103 13.63 -8.91 -6.79
N VAL A 104 13.57 -8.90 -5.45
CA VAL A 104 12.56 -8.10 -4.73
C VAL A 104 12.77 -6.61 -4.97
N HIS A 105 14.02 -6.13 -5.01
CA HIS A 105 14.32 -4.72 -5.30
C HIS A 105 14.02 -4.36 -6.75
N GLN A 106 14.35 -5.21 -7.71
CA GLN A 106 14.03 -4.99 -9.13
C GLN A 106 12.52 -4.94 -9.36
N ALA A 107 11.75 -5.90 -8.84
CA ALA A 107 10.30 -5.90 -8.93
C ALA A 107 9.69 -4.66 -8.23
N SER A 108 10.26 -4.25 -7.09
CA SER A 108 9.81 -3.06 -6.38
C SER A 108 10.11 -1.77 -7.15
N GLY A 109 11.24 -1.71 -7.84
CA GLY A 109 11.58 -0.61 -8.74
C GLY A 109 10.61 -0.50 -9.92
N LEU A 110 10.29 -1.62 -10.56
CA LEU A 110 9.28 -1.68 -11.63
C LEU A 110 7.89 -1.25 -11.13
N TYR A 111 7.48 -1.72 -9.95
CA TYR A 111 6.23 -1.31 -9.32
C TYR A 111 6.20 0.21 -9.08
N ALA A 112 7.25 0.78 -8.50
CA ALA A 112 7.35 2.21 -8.23
C ALA A 112 7.34 3.02 -9.53
N PHE A 113 8.09 2.58 -10.54
CA PHE A 113 8.13 3.21 -11.85
C PHE A 113 6.75 3.21 -12.53
N ALA A 114 6.07 2.05 -12.55
CA ALA A 114 4.72 1.94 -13.10
C ALA A 114 3.72 2.85 -12.37
N GLY A 115 3.82 2.93 -11.03
CA GLY A 115 3.00 3.83 -10.22
C GLY A 115 3.21 5.29 -10.57
N LEU A 116 4.46 5.76 -10.62
CA LEU A 116 4.80 7.13 -11.01
C LEU A 116 4.35 7.42 -12.44
N PHE A 117 4.61 6.51 -13.38
CA PHE A 117 4.20 6.66 -14.77
C PHE A 117 2.68 6.81 -14.90
N THR A 118 1.90 6.02 -14.15
CA THR A 118 0.43 6.13 -14.13
C THR A 118 -0.02 7.48 -13.61
N VAL A 119 0.62 8.00 -12.54
CA VAL A 119 0.30 9.33 -12.00
C VAL A 119 0.54 10.42 -13.06
N PHE A 120 1.67 10.36 -13.77
CA PHE A 120 1.94 11.30 -14.86
C PHE A 120 0.92 11.18 -15.99
N LEU A 121 0.57 9.96 -16.39
CA LEU A 121 -0.33 9.69 -17.51
C LEU A 121 -1.75 10.19 -17.21
N VAL A 122 -2.22 10.03 -15.97
CA VAL A 122 -3.54 10.50 -15.54
C VAL A 122 -3.53 11.99 -15.18
N GLY A 123 -2.45 12.47 -14.55
CA GLY A 123 -2.36 13.87 -14.11
C GLY A 123 -2.10 14.86 -15.24
N PHE A 124 -1.35 14.45 -16.27
CA PHE A 124 -0.99 15.33 -17.39
C PHE A 124 -2.21 15.92 -18.15
N PRO A 125 -3.23 15.14 -18.51
CA PRO A 125 -4.44 15.69 -19.13
C PRO A 125 -5.21 16.67 -18.25
N VAL A 126 -5.16 16.46 -16.91
CA VAL A 126 -5.87 17.34 -15.95
C VAL A 126 -5.20 18.71 -15.81
N ILE A 127 -3.90 18.80 -16.09
CA ILE A 127 -3.16 20.07 -16.03
C ILE A 127 -3.39 20.90 -17.31
N ILE A 128 -3.73 20.24 -18.43
CA ILE A 128 -3.90 20.91 -19.74
C ILE A 128 -5.35 21.35 -19.98
N LEU A 129 -6.32 20.75 -19.27
CA LEU A 129 -7.73 21.10 -19.31
C LEU A 129 -8.07 22.22 -18.34
#